data_897f3677f3c6c02d061681a817ecfcf0
#
_entry.id   897f3677f3c6c02d061681a817ecfcf0
#
_cell.length_a   1.000
_cell.length_b   1.000
_cell.length_c   1.000
_cell.angle_alpha   90.00
_cell.angle_beta   90.00
_cell.angle_gamma   90.00
#
_symmetry.space_group_name_H-M   'P 1'
#
loop_
_entity.id
_entity.type
_entity.pdbx_description
1 polymer ?
#
loop_
_entity_poly.entity_id
_entity_poly.type
_entity_poly.pdbx_seq_one_letter_code
_entity_poly.pdbx_strand_id
1 'polypeptide(L)'
;MRERLSTILFELKNGVVVVEGKHDVAVMERLGICTSTYERVMRGGLTVPEGAKVFILTDDDRRGSEKADAVSGFLSGSLGPCRLDRETGLRLLNLCNATSVEQVSKPIEK
;
A
#
# COMPACT_ATOMS: atom_id res chain seq x y z
N MET A 1 1.77 19.70 -6.64
CA MET A 1 1.91 18.31 -7.10
C MET A 1 3.05 17.58 -6.41
N ARG A 2 4.27 18.10 -6.51
CA ARG A 2 5.43 17.46 -5.86
C ARG A 2 5.30 17.36 -4.35
N GLU A 3 4.79 18.40 -3.71
CA GLU A 3 4.61 18.40 -2.26
C GLU A 3 3.65 17.31 -1.80
N ARG A 4 2.53 17.13 -2.52
CA ARG A 4 1.55 16.09 -2.20
C ARG A 4 2.15 14.69 -2.36
N LEU A 5 2.89 14.47 -3.43
CA LEU A 5 3.53 13.18 -3.67
C LEU A 5 4.55 12.88 -2.56
N SER A 6 5.38 13.86 -2.24
CA SER A 6 6.36 13.72 -1.15
C SER A 6 5.69 13.42 0.18
N THR A 7 4.56 14.07 0.47
CA THR A 7 3.82 13.86 1.70
C THR A 7 3.28 12.43 1.78
N ILE A 8 2.70 11.95 0.68
CA ILE A 8 2.17 10.58 0.62
C ILE A 8 3.29 9.56 0.79
N LEU A 9 4.42 9.74 0.09
CA LEU A 9 5.56 8.84 0.22
C LEU A 9 6.11 8.84 1.64
N PHE A 10 6.15 9.99 2.29
CA PHE A 10 6.59 10.10 3.67
C PHE A 10 5.66 9.30 4.60
N GLU A 11 4.34 9.43 4.42
CA GLU A 11 3.38 8.66 5.22
C GLU A 11 3.58 7.16 5.02
N LEU A 12 3.73 6.72 3.77
CA LEU A 12 3.92 5.30 3.47
C LEU A 12 5.19 4.75 4.10
N LYS A 13 6.26 5.54 4.15
CA LYS A 13 7.52 5.13 4.77
C LYS A 13 7.42 4.92 6.27
N ASN A 14 6.45 5.55 6.91
CA ASN A 14 6.25 5.42 8.36
C ASN A 14 5.31 4.28 8.74
N GLY A 15 4.85 3.51 7.77
CA GLY A 15 3.97 2.38 8.01
C GLY A 15 4.42 1.15 7.25
N VAL A 16 3.51 0.19 7.12
CA VAL A 16 3.71 -1.02 6.33
C VAL A 16 2.75 -0.96 5.16
N VAL A 17 3.24 -1.20 3.95
CA VAL A 17 2.42 -1.16 2.75
C VAL A 17 2.14 -2.58 2.27
N VAL A 18 0.88 -2.88 1.96
CA VAL A 18 0.47 -4.16 1.40
C VAL A 18 0.14 -3.97 -0.08
N VAL A 19 0.80 -4.73 -0.93
CA VAL A 19 0.60 -4.69 -2.38
C VAL A 19 0.12 -6.04 -2.89
N GLU A 20 -0.26 -6.13 -4.17
CA GLU A 20 -0.81 -7.37 -4.72
C GLU A 20 0.24 -8.45 -4.96
N GLY A 21 1.40 -8.10 -5.52
CA GLY A 21 2.38 -9.09 -5.94
C GLY A 21 3.84 -8.67 -5.79
N LYS A 22 4.73 -9.58 -6.16
CA LYS A 22 6.18 -9.40 -6.00
C LYS A 22 6.76 -8.24 -6.81
N HIS A 23 6.23 -7.99 -7.99
CA HIS A 23 6.69 -6.87 -8.82
C HIS A 23 6.40 -5.54 -8.14
N ASP A 24 5.26 -5.45 -7.49
CA ASP A 24 4.86 -4.25 -6.76
C ASP A 24 5.75 -4.02 -5.55
N VAL A 25 6.16 -5.11 -4.88
CA VAL A 25 7.11 -5.04 -3.76
C VAL A 25 8.43 -4.41 -4.23
N ALA A 26 8.94 -4.86 -5.37
CA ALA A 26 10.20 -4.33 -5.91
C ALA A 26 10.11 -2.84 -6.19
N VAL A 27 8.97 -2.37 -6.74
CA VAL A 27 8.74 -0.95 -6.99
C VAL A 27 8.79 -0.16 -5.68
N MET A 28 8.07 -0.62 -4.67
CA MET A 28 7.99 0.08 -3.38
C MET A 28 9.32 0.05 -2.63
N GLU A 29 10.04 -1.06 -2.66
CA GLU A 29 11.32 -1.17 -1.99
C GLU A 29 12.37 -0.22 -2.57
N ARG A 30 12.33 0.02 -3.88
CA ARG A 30 13.21 1.02 -4.50
C ARG A 30 12.93 2.43 -3.98
N LEU A 31 11.75 2.67 -3.47
CA LEU A 31 11.37 3.94 -2.86
C LEU A 31 11.65 3.99 -1.35
N GLY A 32 12.22 2.92 -0.80
CA GLY A 32 12.52 2.84 0.62
C GLY A 32 11.30 2.54 1.50
N ILE A 33 10.28 1.92 0.93
CA ILE A 33 9.02 1.63 1.64
C ILE A 33 8.98 0.17 2.05
N CYS A 34 8.70 -0.09 3.33
CA CYS A 34 8.52 -1.43 3.87
C CYS A 34 7.23 -2.04 3.31
N THR A 35 7.34 -3.16 2.61
CA THR A 35 6.24 -3.67 1.81
C THR A 35 6.03 -5.17 2.00
N SER A 36 4.77 -5.60 1.97
CA SER A 36 4.39 -7.02 2.01
C SER A 36 3.35 -7.28 0.92
N THR A 37 3.13 -8.56 0.61
CA THR A 37 2.16 -8.95 -0.41
C THR A 37 0.82 -9.34 0.20
N TYR A 38 -0.23 -9.22 -0.59
CA TYR A 38 -1.57 -9.69 -0.25
C TYR A 38 -1.53 -11.15 0.24
N GLU A 39 -0.85 -12.02 -0.52
CA GLU A 39 -0.77 -13.45 -0.19
C GLU A 39 -0.12 -13.68 1.18
N ARG A 40 0.97 -12.97 1.46
CA ARG A 40 1.66 -13.10 2.74
C ARG A 40 0.79 -12.66 3.90
N VAL A 41 0.05 -11.57 3.72
CA VAL A 41 -0.88 -11.07 4.73
C VAL A 41 -1.96 -12.11 5.03
N MET A 42 -2.56 -12.67 3.97
CA MET A 42 -3.66 -13.63 4.14
C MET A 42 -3.20 -14.95 4.74
N ARG A 43 -1.92 -15.24 4.69
CA ARG A 43 -1.33 -16.39 5.38
C ARG A 43 -0.94 -16.10 6.83
N GLY A 44 -1.17 -14.87 7.29
CA GLY A 44 -0.81 -14.48 8.64
C GLY A 44 0.66 -14.13 8.82
N GLY A 45 1.39 -13.88 7.72
CA GLY A 45 2.82 -13.60 7.77
C GLY A 45 3.20 -12.14 7.93
N LEU A 46 2.23 -11.26 8.15
CA LEU A 46 2.52 -9.83 8.31
C LEU A 46 2.82 -9.50 9.77
N THR A 47 3.97 -8.87 10.00
CA THR A 47 4.33 -8.30 11.29
C THR A 47 4.23 -6.79 11.20
N VAL A 48 3.43 -6.19 12.07
CA VAL A 48 3.21 -4.74 12.08
C VAL A 48 3.78 -4.17 13.39
N PRO A 49 4.72 -3.23 13.31
CA PRO A 49 5.24 -2.59 14.51
C PRO A 49 4.12 -1.89 15.28
N GLU A 50 4.25 -1.84 16.61
CA GLU A 50 3.26 -1.18 17.44
C GLU A 50 3.10 0.28 17.04
N GLY A 51 1.85 0.71 16.89
CA GLY A 51 1.52 2.07 16.50
C GLY A 51 1.62 2.37 15.00
N ALA A 52 2.16 1.46 14.20
CA ALA A 52 2.28 1.69 12.76
C ALA A 52 0.96 1.46 12.05
N LYS A 53 0.74 2.23 10.99
CA LYS A 53 -0.40 2.02 10.09
C LYS A 53 -0.09 0.99 9.03
N VAL A 54 -1.12 0.34 8.54
CA VAL A 54 -1.04 -0.55 7.38
C VAL A 54 -1.74 0.15 6.22
N PHE A 55 -0.97 0.46 5.19
CA PHE A 55 -1.51 1.08 3.97
C PHE A 55 -1.78 0.00 2.94
N ILE A 56 -3.00 -0.06 2.45
CA ILE A 56 -3.40 -1.05 1.46
C ILE A 56 -3.26 -0.42 0.08
N LEU A 57 -2.28 -0.88 -0.69
CA LEU A 57 -1.94 -0.34 -2.00
C LEU A 57 -2.12 -1.42 -3.07
N THR A 58 -3.36 -1.84 -3.25
CA THR A 58 -3.74 -2.72 -4.34
C THR A 58 -4.18 -1.88 -5.53
N ASP A 59 -4.28 -2.48 -6.71
CA ASP A 59 -4.63 -1.76 -7.92
C ASP A 59 -6.01 -1.08 -7.80
N ASP A 60 -6.16 0.04 -8.49
CA ASP A 60 -7.42 0.78 -8.51
C ASP A 60 -8.33 0.20 -9.60
N ASP A 61 -8.82 -1.01 -9.34
CA ASP A 61 -9.76 -1.73 -10.17
C ASP A 61 -10.60 -2.65 -9.28
N ARG A 62 -11.51 -3.40 -9.88
CA ARG A 62 -12.42 -4.25 -9.12
C ARG A 62 -11.69 -5.32 -8.31
N ARG A 63 -10.71 -6.00 -8.92
CA ARG A 63 -9.94 -7.05 -8.24
C ARG A 63 -9.10 -6.48 -7.11
N GLY A 64 -8.49 -5.32 -7.34
CA GLY A 64 -7.72 -4.64 -6.32
C GLY A 64 -8.58 -4.20 -5.14
N SER A 65 -9.80 -3.73 -5.41
CA SER A 65 -10.74 -3.36 -4.36
C SER A 65 -11.20 -4.57 -3.55
N GLU A 66 -11.45 -5.70 -4.21
CA GLU A 66 -11.82 -6.93 -3.53
C GLU A 66 -10.70 -7.42 -2.62
N LYS A 67 -9.46 -7.36 -3.08
CA LYS A 67 -8.29 -7.73 -2.28
C LYS A 67 -8.10 -6.77 -1.09
N ALA A 68 -8.31 -5.48 -1.33
CA ALA A 68 -8.23 -4.48 -0.25
C ALA A 68 -9.25 -4.77 0.84
N ASP A 69 -10.48 -5.11 0.46
CA ASP A 69 -11.53 -5.46 1.41
C ASP A 69 -11.18 -6.73 2.18
N ALA A 70 -10.61 -7.73 1.51
CA ALA A 70 -10.20 -8.97 2.16
C ALA A 70 -9.10 -8.72 3.19
N VAL A 71 -8.11 -7.90 2.86
CA VAL A 71 -7.03 -7.54 3.78
C VAL A 71 -7.59 -6.77 4.97
N SER A 72 -8.46 -5.80 4.72
CA SER A 72 -9.08 -5.01 5.79
C SER A 72 -9.86 -5.90 6.75
N GLY A 73 -10.65 -6.82 6.22
CA GLY A 73 -11.41 -7.76 7.03
C GLY A 73 -10.51 -8.68 7.86
N PHE A 74 -9.43 -9.15 7.25
CA PHE A 74 -8.48 -10.04 7.93
C PHE A 74 -7.75 -9.33 9.07
N LEU A 75 -7.29 -8.10 8.83
CA LEU A 75 -6.45 -7.38 9.80
C LEU A 75 -7.24 -6.59 10.84
N SER A 76 -8.49 -6.23 10.56
CA SER A 76 -9.26 -5.38 11.47
C SER A 76 -9.47 -6.00 12.86
N GLY A 77 -9.52 -7.32 12.93
CA GLY A 77 -9.67 -8.02 14.19
C GLY A 77 -8.48 -7.91 15.13
N SER A 78 -7.27 -7.79 14.58
CA SER A 78 -6.04 -7.72 15.37
C SER A 78 -5.50 -6.30 15.52
N LEU A 79 -5.66 -5.45 14.49
CA LEU A 79 -5.09 -4.11 14.49
C LEU A 79 -6.08 -2.99 14.79
N GLY A 80 -7.37 -3.26 14.56
CA GLY A 80 -8.39 -2.24 14.62
C GLY A 80 -8.48 -1.46 13.30
N PRO A 81 -9.69 -1.00 12.94
CA PRO A 81 -9.91 -0.37 11.64
C PRO A 81 -9.19 0.98 11.46
N CYS A 82 -8.88 1.68 12.52
CA CYS A 82 -8.24 2.99 12.44
C CYS A 82 -6.76 2.91 12.02
N ARG A 83 -6.15 1.72 12.06
CA ARG A 83 -4.77 1.51 11.62
C ARG A 83 -4.68 1.05 10.17
N LEU A 84 -5.80 0.84 9.51
CA LEU A 84 -5.86 0.40 8.12
C LEU A 84 -6.22 1.59 7.23
N ASP A 85 -5.45 1.80 6.17
CA ASP A 85 -5.63 2.95 5.29
C ASP A 85 -5.55 2.51 3.82
N ARG A 86 -6.68 2.52 3.13
CA ARG A 86 -6.77 2.26 1.69
C ARG A 86 -6.72 3.57 0.90
N GLU A 87 -7.23 4.64 1.48
CA GLU A 87 -7.39 5.92 0.79
C GLU A 87 -6.06 6.54 0.35
N THR A 88 -5.05 6.48 1.20
CA THR A 88 -3.73 7.04 0.88
C THR A 88 -3.13 6.35 -0.34
N GLY A 89 -3.28 5.03 -0.45
CA GLY A 89 -2.82 4.28 -1.62
C GLY A 89 -3.54 4.71 -2.89
N LEU A 90 -4.85 4.87 -2.83
CA LEU A 90 -5.63 5.35 -3.98
C LEU A 90 -5.22 6.75 -4.40
N ARG A 91 -4.91 7.61 -3.44
CA ARG A 91 -4.43 8.96 -3.73
C ARG A 91 -3.08 8.94 -4.43
N LEU A 92 -2.19 8.04 -4.03
CA LEU A 92 -0.90 7.88 -4.70
C LEU A 92 -1.10 7.48 -6.17
N LEU A 93 -1.92 6.47 -6.42
CA LEU A 93 -2.21 6.03 -7.79
C LEU A 93 -2.81 7.17 -8.62
N ASN A 94 -3.75 7.90 -8.04
CA ASN A 94 -4.39 9.01 -8.73
C ASN A 94 -3.41 10.13 -9.08
N LEU A 95 -2.51 10.48 -8.16
CA LEU A 95 -1.50 11.51 -8.42
C LEU A 95 -0.53 11.12 -9.53
N CYS A 96 -0.29 9.83 -9.70
CA CYS A 96 0.61 9.31 -10.75
C CYS A 96 -0.13 8.97 -12.05
N ASN A 97 -1.42 9.25 -12.13
CA ASN A 97 -2.28 8.84 -13.25
C ASN A 97 -2.17 7.34 -13.50
N ALA A 98 -2.14 6.56 -12.44
CA ALA A 98 -1.94 5.13 -12.49
C ALA A 98 -3.16 4.39 -11.94
N THR A 99 -3.40 3.19 -12.44
CA THR A 99 -4.39 2.27 -11.88
C THR A 99 -3.71 1.06 -11.21
N SER A 100 -2.41 0.92 -11.43
CA SER A 100 -1.61 -0.16 -10.83
C SER A 100 -0.32 0.39 -10.24
N VAL A 101 0.22 -0.34 -9.27
CA VAL A 101 1.48 0.03 -8.60
C VAL A 101 2.65 0.06 -9.57
N GLU A 102 2.66 -0.84 -10.55
CA GLU A 102 3.71 -0.89 -11.57
C GLU A 102 3.86 0.44 -12.32
N GLN A 103 2.76 1.13 -12.55
CA GLN A 103 2.74 2.40 -13.26
C GLN A 103 3.26 3.57 -12.43
N VAL A 104 3.32 3.40 -11.11
CA VAL A 104 3.74 4.47 -10.18
C VAL A 104 5.22 4.78 -10.32
N SER A 105 6.05 3.80 -10.63
CA SER A 105 7.50 3.99 -10.69
C SER A 105 7.95 5.03 -11.72
N LYS A 106 7.25 5.13 -12.85
CA LYS A 106 7.65 6.04 -13.92
C LYS A 106 7.64 7.53 -13.53
N PRO A 107 6.56 8.07 -12.97
CA PRO A 107 6.57 9.48 -12.53
C PRO A 107 7.50 9.74 -11.35
N ILE A 108 7.71 8.77 -10.49
CA ILE A 108 8.50 8.94 -9.26
C ILE A 108 10.00 8.88 -9.56
N GLU A 109 10.42 8.02 -10.46
CA GLU A 109 11.83 7.82 -10.81
C GLU A 109 12.41 8.90 -11.73
N LYS A 110 11.56 9.76 -12.24
CA LYS A 110 12.04 10.91 -12.99
C LYS A 110 12.52 12.00 -12.05
#